data_f5ed51a6d036daaf31fb03a6fad667cf
#
_entry.id   f5ed51a6d036daaf31fb03a6fad667cf
#
_cell.length_a   1.000
_cell.length_b   1.000
_cell.length_c   1.000
_cell.angle_alpha   90.00
_cell.angle_beta   90.00
_cell.angle_gamma   90.00
#
_symmetry.space_group_name_H-M   'P 1'
#
loop_
_entity.id
_entity.type
_entity.pdbx_description
1 polymer ?
#
loop_
_entity_poly.entity_id
_entity_poly.type
_entity_poly.pdbx_seq_one_letter_code
_entity_poly.pdbx_strand_id
1 'polypeptide(L)'
;MKRTALLSLLIVFAVSTGFAQGTDNASGEKENKPVIEFEKKTYNYGEINYKGDGICRFKFENKGQEPLLLTKVRASCGCTTTSWPKEPINPSDTASIEVKYNTRIKGNFSKSIRVYSNAKNSPILLRIKGKVVTESTASKE
;
A
#
# COMPACT_ATOMS: atom_id res chain seq x y z
N MET A 1 -46.46 -4.39 -85.04
CA MET A 1 -47.18 -5.18 -84.07
C MET A 1 -46.24 -5.38 -82.90
N LYS A 2 -46.41 -4.56 -81.91
CA LYS A 2 -46.77 -4.91 -80.56
C LYS A 2 -45.95 -6.01 -79.89
N ARG A 3 -45.07 -5.71 -78.95
CA ARG A 3 -45.13 -6.35 -77.64
C ARG A 3 -44.11 -5.74 -76.68
N THR A 4 -44.69 -5.10 -75.82
CA THR A 4 -44.14 -4.56 -74.55
C THR A 4 -43.39 -5.64 -73.77
N ALA A 5 -42.12 -5.40 -73.41
CA ALA A 5 -41.42 -6.14 -72.41
C ALA A 5 -41.18 -5.25 -71.19
N LEU A 6 -41.90 -5.57 -70.15
CA LEU A 6 -41.76 -4.99 -68.83
C LEU A 6 -40.38 -5.39 -68.21
N LEU A 7 -39.52 -4.41 -68.07
CA LEU A 7 -38.31 -4.60 -67.25
C LEU A 7 -38.72 -4.43 -65.79
N SER A 8 -38.73 -5.56 -65.08
CA SER A 8 -38.90 -5.61 -63.65
C SER A 8 -37.54 -5.26 -62.99
N LEU A 9 -37.48 -4.03 -62.47
CA LEU A 9 -36.31 -3.55 -61.73
C LEU A 9 -36.37 -4.10 -60.31
N LEU A 10 -35.68 -5.18 -60.05
CA LEU A 10 -35.43 -5.70 -58.70
C LEU A 10 -34.43 -4.80 -58.00
N ILE A 11 -34.90 -3.91 -57.18
CA ILE A 11 -34.07 -3.14 -56.23
C ILE A 11 -33.73 -4.08 -55.09
N VAL A 12 -32.52 -4.62 -55.10
CA VAL A 12 -31.94 -5.35 -53.97
C VAL A 12 -31.54 -4.29 -52.93
N PHE A 13 -32.35 -4.16 -51.91
CA PHE A 13 -32.05 -3.34 -50.73
C PHE A 13 -31.02 -4.11 -49.89
N ALA A 14 -29.74 -3.86 -50.12
CA ALA A 14 -28.69 -4.37 -49.26
C ALA A 14 -28.76 -3.61 -47.92
N VAL A 15 -29.38 -4.24 -46.93
CA VAL A 15 -29.31 -3.82 -45.56
C VAL A 15 -27.91 -4.13 -45.06
N SER A 16 -27.00 -3.17 -45.18
CA SER A 16 -25.72 -3.19 -44.48
C SER A 16 -25.97 -2.98 -43.01
N THR A 17 -26.09 -4.08 -42.26
CA THR A 17 -25.98 -4.06 -40.80
C THR A 17 -24.56 -3.63 -40.47
N GLY A 18 -24.37 -2.34 -40.22
CA GLY A 18 -23.16 -1.82 -39.65
C GLY A 18 -22.98 -2.42 -38.26
N PHE A 19 -22.13 -3.43 -38.15
CA PHE A 19 -21.54 -3.79 -36.87
C PHE A 19 -20.71 -2.58 -36.42
N ALA A 20 -21.28 -1.80 -35.50
CA ALA A 20 -20.51 -0.90 -34.69
C ALA A 20 -19.54 -1.77 -33.91
N GLN A 21 -18.32 -1.91 -34.41
CA GLN A 21 -17.19 -2.36 -33.60
C GLN A 21 -17.01 -1.29 -32.54
N GLY A 22 -17.55 -1.56 -31.36
CA GLY A 22 -17.10 -0.90 -30.15
C GLY A 22 -15.60 -1.08 -30.09
N THR A 23 -14.87 -0.04 -30.43
CA THR A 23 -13.48 0.07 -30.03
C THR A 23 -13.51 0.13 -28.51
N ASP A 24 -13.39 -1.04 -27.88
CA ASP A 24 -12.85 -1.13 -26.54
C ASP A 24 -11.44 -0.54 -26.61
N ASN A 25 -11.38 0.78 -26.48
CA ASN A 25 -10.21 1.45 -26.02
C ASN A 25 -10.00 0.99 -24.57
N ALA A 26 -9.48 -0.22 -24.43
CA ALA A 26 -8.65 -0.56 -23.29
C ALA A 26 -7.39 0.31 -23.44
N SER A 27 -7.55 1.63 -23.28
CA SER A 27 -6.51 2.49 -22.80
C SER A 27 -6.05 1.82 -21.52
N GLY A 28 -4.92 1.12 -21.59
CA GLY A 28 -4.17 0.72 -20.41
C GLY A 28 -3.93 2.00 -19.64
N GLU A 29 -4.89 2.34 -18.77
CA GLU A 29 -4.74 3.35 -17.75
C GLU A 29 -3.52 2.86 -16.98
N LYS A 30 -2.37 3.44 -17.31
CA LYS A 30 -1.18 3.29 -16.47
C LYS A 30 -1.68 3.70 -15.10
N GLU A 31 -1.85 2.71 -14.26
CA GLU A 31 -2.38 2.89 -12.91
C GLU A 31 -1.38 3.77 -12.15
N ASN A 32 -1.52 5.08 -12.27
CA ASN A 32 -0.64 6.10 -11.71
C ASN A 32 -0.69 6.14 -10.18
N LYS A 33 -1.41 5.17 -9.59
CA LYS A 33 -1.63 5.09 -8.15
C LYS A 33 -0.33 5.19 -7.35
N PRO A 34 -0.38 5.74 -6.14
CA PRO A 34 0.77 5.77 -5.26
C PRO A 34 1.25 4.36 -4.93
N VAL A 35 2.54 4.22 -4.69
CA VAL A 35 3.21 2.98 -4.26
C VAL A 35 4.05 3.31 -3.05
N ILE A 36 3.80 2.63 -1.94
CA ILE A 36 4.60 2.80 -0.74
C ILE A 36 5.71 1.74 -0.67
N GLU A 37 6.95 2.20 -0.57
CA GLU A 37 8.12 1.34 -0.41
C GLU A 37 8.83 1.65 0.90
N PHE A 38 8.95 0.65 1.78
CA PHE A 38 9.67 0.75 3.04
C PHE A 38 11.11 0.30 2.88
N GLU A 39 12.07 1.08 3.41
CA GLU A 39 13.49 0.68 3.46
C GLU A 39 13.65 -0.64 4.21
N LYS A 40 12.90 -0.83 5.30
CA LYS A 40 12.85 -2.07 6.09
C LYS A 40 11.43 -2.30 6.58
N LYS A 41 10.96 -3.54 6.49
CA LYS A 41 9.64 -3.94 7.02
C LYS A 41 9.72 -4.60 8.39
N THR A 42 10.92 -4.89 8.86
CA THR A 42 11.16 -5.46 10.19
C THR A 42 12.23 -4.66 10.91
N TYR A 43 11.93 -4.28 12.15
CA TYR A 43 12.88 -3.66 13.05
C TYR A 43 13.18 -4.63 14.21
N ASN A 44 14.45 -4.90 14.42
CA ASN A 44 14.90 -5.73 15.53
C ASN A 44 15.63 -4.85 16.54
N TYR A 45 15.05 -4.71 17.71
CA TYR A 45 15.64 -3.95 18.82
C TYR A 45 16.83 -4.66 19.47
N GLY A 46 16.99 -6.00 19.24
CA GLY A 46 17.89 -6.79 20.06
C GLY A 46 17.42 -6.85 21.51
N GLU A 47 18.31 -6.64 22.45
CA GLU A 47 17.99 -6.49 23.86
C GLU A 47 17.82 -5.02 24.22
N ILE A 48 16.73 -4.70 24.93
CA ILE A 48 16.42 -3.37 25.44
C ILE A 48 16.27 -3.45 26.96
N ASN A 49 16.84 -2.50 27.67
CA ASN A 49 16.65 -2.41 29.11
C ASN A 49 15.20 -2.10 29.49
N TYR A 50 14.74 -2.67 30.58
CA TYR A 50 13.46 -2.34 31.18
C TYR A 50 13.35 -0.83 31.40
N LYS A 51 12.23 -0.23 30.94
CA LYS A 51 12.01 1.22 30.85
C LYS A 51 12.97 1.96 29.89
N GLY A 52 13.75 1.26 29.08
CA GLY A 52 14.60 1.84 28.04
C GLY A 52 13.80 2.40 26.87
N ASP A 53 14.50 3.00 25.91
CA ASP A 53 13.86 3.57 24.74
C ASP A 53 13.33 2.48 23.81
N GLY A 54 12.03 2.45 23.63
CA GLY A 54 11.32 1.54 22.75
C GLY A 54 10.90 2.17 21.43
N ILE A 55 11.49 3.30 21.01
CA ILE A 55 11.15 4.00 19.79
C ILE A 55 11.94 3.45 18.60
N CYS A 56 11.24 3.21 17.49
CA CYS A 56 11.87 2.98 16.20
C CYS A 56 11.10 3.71 15.09
N ARG A 57 11.74 3.88 13.94
CA ARG A 57 11.15 4.54 12.77
C ARG A 57 11.25 3.64 11.55
N PHE A 58 10.13 3.50 10.86
CA PHE A 58 10.05 2.84 9.56
C PHE A 58 10.00 3.91 8.49
N LYS A 59 11.13 4.12 7.83
CA LYS A 59 11.24 5.07 6.73
C LYS A 59 10.70 4.45 5.46
N PHE A 60 9.99 5.26 4.67
CA PHE A 60 9.40 4.83 3.41
C PHE A 60 9.43 5.98 2.39
N GLU A 61 9.24 5.62 1.12
CA GLU A 61 9.18 6.53 -0.01
C GLU A 61 7.91 6.25 -0.82
N ASN A 62 7.33 7.29 -1.39
CA ASN A 62 6.29 7.15 -2.39
C ASN A 62 6.93 6.91 -3.77
N LYS A 63 6.97 5.67 -4.22
CA LYS A 63 7.47 5.28 -5.55
C LYS A 63 6.42 5.37 -6.66
N GLY A 64 5.22 5.81 -6.33
CA GLY A 64 4.14 6.04 -7.31
C GLY A 64 4.22 7.41 -7.96
N GLN A 65 3.23 7.71 -8.79
CA GLN A 65 3.13 8.98 -9.51
C GLN A 65 2.07 9.93 -8.93
N GLU A 66 1.28 9.46 -7.96
CA GLU A 66 0.26 10.24 -7.27
C GLU A 66 0.58 10.39 -5.78
N PRO A 67 0.02 11.42 -5.12
CA PRO A 67 0.23 11.63 -3.69
C PRO A 67 -0.23 10.41 -2.86
N LEU A 68 0.65 9.97 -1.96
CA LEU A 68 0.43 8.86 -1.05
C LEU A 68 -0.17 9.39 0.26
N LEU A 69 -1.32 8.85 0.67
CA LEU A 69 -1.96 9.17 1.93
C LEU A 69 -2.07 7.92 2.81
N LEU A 70 -1.49 8.00 4.01
CA LEU A 70 -1.68 6.96 5.02
C LEU A 70 -3.03 7.18 5.72
N THR A 71 -3.93 6.23 5.58
CA THR A 71 -5.30 6.34 6.13
C THR A 71 -5.40 5.77 7.54
N LYS A 72 -4.60 4.75 7.85
CA LYS A 72 -4.62 4.09 9.16
C LYS A 72 -3.31 3.33 9.41
N VAL A 73 -2.80 3.40 10.61
CA VAL A 73 -1.70 2.55 11.09
C VAL A 73 -2.15 1.89 12.39
N ARG A 74 -2.13 0.56 12.42
CA ARG A 74 -2.66 -0.21 13.54
C ARG A 74 -1.68 -1.26 14.02
N ALA A 75 -1.28 -1.16 15.29
CA ALA A 75 -0.51 -2.20 15.96
C ALA A 75 -1.40 -3.37 16.39
N SER A 76 -0.81 -4.56 16.50
CA SER A 76 -1.49 -5.79 16.91
C SER A 76 -1.85 -5.83 18.41
N CYS A 77 -1.34 -4.93 19.23
CA CYS A 77 -1.66 -4.81 20.65
C CYS A 77 -1.60 -3.37 21.13
N GLY A 78 -2.25 -3.08 22.27
CA GLY A 78 -2.13 -1.79 22.96
C GLY A 78 -0.76 -1.51 23.59
N CYS A 79 0.15 -2.49 23.56
CA CYS A 79 1.52 -2.35 24.02
C CYS A 79 2.44 -1.60 23.03
N THR A 80 1.91 -1.24 21.88
CA THR A 80 2.63 -0.57 20.81
C THR A 80 1.78 0.60 20.31
N THR A 81 2.35 1.80 20.37
CA THR A 81 1.74 3.02 19.83
C THR A 81 2.41 3.41 18.53
N THR A 82 1.66 4.06 17.66
CA THR A 82 2.14 4.47 16.33
C THR A 82 1.79 5.92 16.06
N SER A 83 2.72 6.64 15.44
CA SER A 83 2.53 7.99 14.92
C SER A 83 2.99 8.05 13.47
N TRP A 84 2.25 8.76 12.61
CA TRP A 84 2.52 8.84 11.18
C TRP A 84 2.06 10.15 10.58
N PRO A 85 2.63 10.59 9.43
CA PRO A 85 2.20 11.78 8.73
C PRO A 85 0.73 11.71 8.32
N LYS A 86 -0.01 12.79 8.50
CA LYS A 86 -1.40 12.93 8.06
C LYS A 86 -1.54 13.64 6.73
N GLU A 87 -0.50 14.35 6.34
CA GLU A 87 -0.41 15.06 5.07
C GLU A 87 -0.08 14.09 3.93
N PRO A 88 -0.57 14.37 2.71
CA PRO A 88 -0.18 13.60 1.52
C PRO A 88 1.33 13.71 1.26
N ILE A 89 1.94 12.60 0.89
CA ILE A 89 3.37 12.48 0.57
C ILE A 89 3.49 12.43 -0.95
N ASN A 90 4.15 13.44 -1.53
CA ASN A 90 4.27 13.55 -2.99
C ASN A 90 5.11 12.41 -3.58
N PRO A 91 5.02 12.19 -4.91
CA PRO A 91 5.90 11.28 -5.61
C PRO A 91 7.39 11.57 -5.32
N SER A 92 8.15 10.51 -5.05
CA SER A 92 9.57 10.54 -4.68
C SER A 92 9.90 11.15 -3.31
N ASP A 93 8.90 11.66 -2.59
CA ASP A 93 9.11 12.12 -1.22
C ASP A 93 9.20 10.95 -0.23
N THR A 94 9.97 11.18 0.83
CA THR A 94 10.17 10.23 1.92
C THR A 94 9.47 10.69 3.20
N ALA A 95 9.01 9.72 3.98
CA ALA A 95 8.45 9.98 5.30
C ALA A 95 8.74 8.79 6.24
N SER A 96 8.30 8.89 7.48
CA SER A 96 8.49 7.80 8.44
C SER A 96 7.27 7.59 9.33
N ILE A 97 7.07 6.33 9.71
CA ILE A 97 6.15 5.94 10.77
C ILE A 97 6.98 5.72 12.03
N GLU A 98 6.66 6.43 13.09
CA GLU A 98 7.25 6.20 14.41
C GLU A 98 6.44 5.15 15.14
N VAL A 99 7.13 4.19 15.72
CA VAL A 99 6.56 3.09 16.50
C VAL A 99 7.23 3.06 17.85
N LYS A 100 6.44 3.06 18.93
CA LYS A 100 6.92 2.98 20.30
C LYS A 100 6.37 1.73 20.98
N TYR A 101 7.28 0.85 21.41
CA TYR A 101 6.96 -0.33 22.20
C TYR A 101 7.02 -0.03 23.68
N ASN A 102 6.12 -0.61 24.48
CA ASN A 102 6.13 -0.47 25.93
C ASN A 102 7.20 -1.37 26.57
N THR A 103 8.35 -0.82 26.82
CA THR A 103 9.51 -1.51 27.42
C THR A 103 9.34 -1.83 28.91
N ARG A 104 8.19 -1.55 29.51
CA ARG A 104 7.85 -2.05 30.85
C ARG A 104 7.34 -3.50 30.82
N ILE A 105 7.13 -4.06 29.65
CA ILE A 105 6.75 -5.46 29.47
C ILE A 105 8.03 -6.26 29.22
N LYS A 106 8.43 -7.05 30.22
CA LYS A 106 9.66 -7.85 30.16
C LYS A 106 9.50 -9.07 29.26
N GLY A 107 10.62 -9.54 28.72
CA GLY A 107 10.71 -10.75 27.93
C GLY A 107 10.70 -10.49 26.42
N ASN A 108 10.64 -11.57 25.66
CA ASN A 108 10.64 -11.52 24.21
C ASN A 108 9.33 -10.92 23.67
N PHE A 109 9.45 -10.13 22.61
CA PHE A 109 8.29 -9.62 21.91
C PHE A 109 8.48 -9.68 20.39
N SER A 110 7.35 -9.88 19.71
CA SER A 110 7.21 -9.74 18.27
C SER A 110 5.81 -9.18 18.00
N LYS A 111 5.73 -7.98 17.45
CA LYS A 111 4.47 -7.28 17.20
C LYS A 111 4.39 -6.86 15.74
N SER A 112 3.21 -6.95 15.18
CA SER A 112 2.94 -6.50 13.82
C SER A 112 2.22 -5.16 13.81
N ILE A 113 2.52 -4.35 12.81
CA ILE A 113 1.89 -3.07 12.54
C ILE A 113 1.35 -3.12 11.11
N ARG A 114 0.05 -2.89 10.95
CA ARG A 114 -0.60 -2.87 9.65
C ARG A 114 -0.81 -1.45 9.19
N VAL A 115 -0.25 -1.11 8.03
CA VAL A 115 -0.27 0.21 7.43
C VAL A 115 -1.27 0.20 6.27
N TYR A 116 -2.30 1.03 6.35
CA TYR A 116 -3.30 1.23 5.31
C TYR A 116 -3.07 2.58 4.63
N SER A 117 -3.21 2.61 3.32
CA SER A 117 -3.03 3.81 2.50
C SER A 117 -3.84 3.70 1.21
N ASN A 118 -3.84 4.76 0.41
CA ASN A 118 -4.39 4.75 -0.94
C ASN A 118 -3.44 4.09 -1.98
N ALA A 119 -2.28 3.57 -1.55
CA ALA A 119 -1.34 2.90 -2.44
C ALA A 119 -1.90 1.58 -2.97
N LYS A 120 -1.52 1.21 -4.22
CA LYS A 120 -1.94 -0.04 -4.84
C LYS A 120 -1.48 -1.29 -4.09
N ASN A 121 -0.40 -1.19 -3.33
CA ASN A 121 0.16 -2.27 -2.52
C ASN A 121 -0.23 -2.21 -1.03
N SER A 122 -1.29 -1.46 -0.70
CA SER A 122 -1.90 -1.43 0.64
C SER A 122 -2.81 -2.66 0.86
N PRO A 123 -2.90 -3.21 2.08
CA PRO A 123 -2.14 -2.84 3.28
C PRO A 123 -0.74 -3.47 3.34
N ILE A 124 0.19 -2.80 4.02
CA ILE A 124 1.53 -3.33 4.27
C ILE A 124 1.68 -3.74 5.74
N LEU A 125 2.36 -4.85 5.96
CA LEU A 125 2.66 -5.38 7.28
C LEU A 125 4.10 -5.07 7.66
N LEU A 126 4.28 -4.32 8.75
CA LEU A 126 5.56 -4.08 9.41
C LEU A 126 5.65 -4.94 10.66
N ARG A 127 6.87 -5.20 11.12
CA ARG A 127 7.11 -6.00 12.31
C ARG A 127 8.20 -5.38 13.17
N ILE A 128 7.97 -5.36 14.48
CA ILE A 128 8.99 -5.09 15.48
C ILE A 128 9.23 -6.34 16.30
N LYS A 129 10.47 -6.59 16.69
CA LYS A 129 10.85 -7.69 17.55
C LYS A 129 12.03 -7.33 18.44
N GLY A 130 12.16 -8.00 19.56
CA GLY A 130 13.25 -7.79 20.51
C GLY A 130 12.98 -8.50 21.82
N LYS A 131 13.80 -8.18 22.82
CA LYS A 131 13.69 -8.71 24.18
C LYS A 131 13.92 -7.60 25.19
N VAL A 132 12.99 -7.40 26.10
CA VAL A 132 13.17 -6.48 27.21
C VAL A 132 13.81 -7.24 28.37
N VAL A 133 14.99 -6.79 28.76
CA VAL A 133 15.78 -7.36 29.86
C VAL A 133 15.79 -6.41 31.05
N THR A 134 15.76 -6.94 32.26
CA THR A 134 16.16 -6.19 33.44
C THR A 134 17.67 -6.21 33.51
N GLU A 135 18.29 -5.10 33.85
CA GLU A 135 19.71 -5.14 34.20
C GLU A 135 19.89 -6.25 35.23
N SER A 136 20.52 -7.33 34.77
CA SER A 136 21.17 -8.23 35.70
C SER A 136 22.23 -7.36 36.35
N THR A 137 22.13 -7.15 37.67
CA THR A 137 23.28 -6.76 38.47
C THR A 137 24.41 -7.69 38.06
N ALA A 138 25.25 -7.21 37.13
CA ALA A 138 26.53 -7.85 36.88
C ALA A 138 27.20 -7.89 38.22
N SER A 139 27.24 -9.10 38.80
CA SER A 139 27.91 -9.39 40.02
C SER A 139 29.30 -8.77 39.94
N LYS A 140 29.55 -7.82 40.85
CA LYS A 140 30.90 -7.50 41.28
C LYS A 140 31.52 -8.80 41.77
N GLU A 141 32.48 -9.26 41.08
CA GLU A 141 33.63 -9.95 41.63
C GLU A 141 34.83 -9.06 41.53
#